data_454579e1326943c993e45511bba8a2d0
#
_entry.id   454579e1326943c993e45511bba8a2d0
#
_cell.length_a   1.000
_cell.length_b   1.000
_cell.length_c   1.000
_cell.angle_alpha   90.00
_cell.angle_beta   90.00
_cell.angle_gamma   90.00
#
_symmetry.space_group_name_H-M   'P 1'
#
loop_
_entity.id
_entity.type
_entity.pdbx_description
1 polymer ?
#
loop_
_entity_poly.entity_id
_entity_poly.type
_entity_poly.pdbx_seq_one_letter_code
_entity_poly.pdbx_strand_id
1 'polypeptide(L)'
;AAYLFVGFMDLFCLRVDSAIVMILVVFLFLIYFSFEQETWFLRCLSVIGLFFAANIAVFILSVLLKDHMYPFNSLGALFVRTETVVLEFIFLCIFFVMQKKGNFTKERLWKGQKMYKITMFVLLGLFVVFVLALNFAFSERVEGTLLSNLVLNDAMGSGRGYVWIRTGGRFLDLPFLNQLFGCGLGCFYDFINPWYDDMVAKFGAVFYDPHNDFLQVLVTTGIVGVVGFFGMILHTMAAALKKRKNQEMFLAVFILLAAYLAQGLINSYTIFSTPILFILLGLANSSMGNTD
;
A
#
# COMPACT_ATOMS: atom_id res chain seq x y z
N ALA A 1 -5.69 6.80 21.16
CA ALA A 1 -4.86 5.61 21.41
C ALA A 1 -5.69 4.33 21.26
N ALA A 2 -6.79 4.12 22.03
CA ALA A 2 -7.60 2.89 21.97
C ALA A 2 -8.13 2.57 20.56
N TYR A 3 -8.65 3.57 19.86
CA TYR A 3 -9.16 3.41 18.49
C TYR A 3 -8.10 2.91 17.50
N LEU A 4 -6.88 3.47 17.58
CA LEU A 4 -5.76 3.05 16.72
C LEU A 4 -5.29 1.64 17.10
N PHE A 5 -5.25 1.31 18.38
CA PHE A 5 -4.85 -0.02 18.84
C PHE A 5 -5.80 -1.11 18.31
N VAL A 6 -7.10 -0.91 18.46
CA VAL A 6 -8.12 -1.85 17.94
C VAL A 6 -8.06 -1.93 16.42
N GLY A 7 -7.92 -0.79 15.72
CA GLY A 7 -7.78 -0.77 14.26
C GLY A 7 -6.52 -1.50 13.76
N PHE A 8 -5.41 -1.42 14.49
CA PHE A 8 -4.22 -2.20 14.15
C PHE A 8 -4.38 -3.70 14.44
N MET A 9 -5.08 -4.08 15.51
CA MET A 9 -5.43 -5.49 15.73
C MET A 9 -6.30 -6.03 14.59
N ASP A 10 -7.31 -5.27 14.19
CA ASP A 10 -8.21 -5.62 13.09
C ASP A 10 -7.44 -5.81 11.77
N LEU A 11 -6.49 -4.91 11.47
CA LEU A 11 -5.62 -5.01 10.29
C LEU A 11 -4.89 -6.36 10.19
N PHE A 12 -4.37 -6.89 11.30
CA PHE A 12 -3.75 -8.23 11.32
C PHE A 12 -4.79 -9.35 11.19
N CYS A 13 -5.99 -9.15 11.72
CA CYS A 13 -7.08 -10.13 11.65
C CYS A 13 -7.75 -10.20 10.27
N LEU A 14 -7.70 -9.13 9.47
CA LEU A 14 -8.27 -9.08 8.12
C LEU A 14 -7.61 -10.06 7.13
N ARG A 15 -6.37 -10.46 7.36
CA ARG A 15 -5.59 -11.40 6.52
C ARG A 15 -5.47 -10.97 5.07
N VAL A 16 -5.35 -9.70 4.83
CA VAL A 16 -5.19 -9.10 3.50
C VAL A 16 -3.80 -8.52 3.39
N ASP A 17 -2.93 -9.14 2.61
CA ASP A 17 -1.54 -8.69 2.42
C ASP A 17 -1.44 -7.24 1.91
N SER A 18 -2.38 -6.82 1.07
CA SER A 18 -2.44 -5.44 0.56
C SER A 18 -2.66 -4.40 1.67
N ALA A 19 -3.39 -4.74 2.74
CA ALA A 19 -3.58 -3.85 3.88
C ALA A 19 -2.26 -3.62 4.64
N ILE A 20 -1.42 -4.66 4.73
CA ILE A 20 -0.08 -4.53 5.33
C ILE A 20 0.82 -3.66 4.46
N VAL A 21 0.81 -3.84 3.13
CA VAL A 21 1.56 -2.97 2.21
C VAL A 21 1.11 -1.52 2.32
N MET A 22 -0.20 -1.27 2.40
CA MET A 22 -0.75 0.07 2.57
C MET A 22 -0.24 0.74 3.86
N ILE A 23 -0.28 0.05 5.00
CA ILE A 23 0.18 0.63 6.28
C ILE A 23 1.69 0.88 6.29
N LEU A 24 2.48 0.04 5.61
CA LEU A 24 3.92 0.29 5.44
C LEU A 24 4.18 1.58 4.65
N VAL A 25 3.41 1.85 3.61
CA VAL A 25 3.49 3.12 2.86
C VAL A 25 3.09 4.30 3.74
N VAL A 26 2.03 4.16 4.56
CA VAL A 26 1.66 5.19 5.55
C VAL A 26 2.81 5.47 6.50
N PHE A 27 3.43 4.44 7.08
CA PHE A 27 4.57 4.61 8.00
C PHE A 27 5.78 5.22 7.31
N LEU A 28 6.07 4.87 6.07
CA LEU A 28 7.16 5.45 5.31
C LEU A 28 7.05 6.98 5.25
N PHE A 29 5.89 7.51 4.89
CA PHE A 29 5.67 8.95 4.84
C PHE A 29 5.52 9.56 6.24
N LEU A 30 4.84 8.89 7.16
CA LEU A 30 4.67 9.37 8.54
C LEU A 30 6.02 9.55 9.22
N ILE A 31 6.95 8.60 9.10
CA ILE A 31 8.30 8.70 9.64
C ILE A 31 9.07 9.85 8.97
N TYR A 32 9.01 9.95 7.63
CA TYR A 32 9.72 11.02 6.91
C TYR A 32 9.30 12.41 7.39
N PHE A 33 8.00 12.68 7.48
CA PHE A 33 7.49 13.98 7.88
C PHE A 33 7.58 14.22 9.39
N SER A 34 7.63 13.18 10.20
CA SER A 34 7.76 13.31 11.65
C SER A 34 9.04 14.03 12.07
N PHE A 35 10.11 13.93 11.28
CA PHE A 35 11.36 14.64 11.54
C PHE A 35 11.27 16.18 11.39
N GLU A 36 10.17 16.72 10.87
CA GLU A 36 10.03 18.18 10.71
C GLU A 36 9.82 18.88 12.08
N GLN A 37 9.26 18.18 13.09
CA GLN A 37 8.98 18.72 14.41
C GLN A 37 9.14 17.64 15.50
N GLU A 38 9.65 18.04 16.68
CA GLU A 38 9.82 17.13 17.82
C GLU A 38 8.49 16.49 18.26
N THR A 39 7.42 17.27 18.32
CA THR A 39 6.08 16.79 18.69
C THR A 39 5.56 15.74 17.70
N TRP A 40 5.79 15.93 16.42
CA TRP A 40 5.41 14.97 15.39
C TRP A 40 6.25 13.70 15.46
N PHE A 41 7.54 13.84 15.75
CA PHE A 41 8.42 12.70 15.92
C PHE A 41 8.00 11.81 17.09
N LEU A 42 7.69 12.39 18.25
CA LEU A 42 7.20 11.65 19.41
C LEU A 42 5.82 11.01 19.16
N ARG A 43 4.92 11.73 18.48
CA ARG A 43 3.61 11.16 18.07
C ARG A 43 3.78 9.99 17.10
N CYS A 44 4.67 10.11 16.11
CA CYS A 44 4.97 9.04 15.15
C CYS A 44 5.51 7.80 15.88
N LEU A 45 6.47 7.96 16.78
CA LEU A 45 6.98 6.86 17.61
C LEU A 45 5.88 6.22 18.45
N SER A 46 4.93 7.02 19.00
CA SER A 46 3.78 6.51 19.75
C SER A 46 2.84 5.69 18.87
N VAL A 47 2.59 6.11 17.62
CA VAL A 47 1.75 5.37 16.66
C VAL A 47 2.40 4.05 16.28
N ILE A 48 3.71 4.05 16.01
CA ILE A 48 4.47 2.81 15.71
C ILE A 48 4.49 1.90 16.95
N GLY A 49 4.65 2.47 18.15
CA GLY A 49 4.57 1.71 19.39
C GLY A 49 3.21 1.04 19.60
N LEU A 50 2.10 1.73 19.29
CA LEU A 50 0.75 1.15 19.31
C LEU A 50 0.58 0.03 18.28
N PHE A 51 1.15 0.18 17.09
CA PHE A 51 1.13 -0.85 16.05
C PHE A 51 1.83 -2.13 16.53
N PHE A 52 3.03 -2.02 17.11
CA PHE A 52 3.74 -3.17 17.65
C PHE A 52 3.05 -3.78 18.85
N ALA A 53 2.50 -2.94 19.75
CA ALA A 53 1.72 -3.45 20.88
C ALA A 53 0.47 -4.22 20.43
N ALA A 54 -0.21 -3.77 19.37
CA ALA A 54 -1.34 -4.47 18.77
C ALA A 54 -0.90 -5.81 18.14
N ASN A 55 0.23 -5.84 17.42
CA ASN A 55 0.76 -7.09 16.88
C ASN A 55 1.14 -8.10 17.99
N ILE A 56 1.80 -7.65 19.05
CA ILE A 56 2.12 -8.50 20.20
C ILE A 56 0.84 -9.06 20.83
N ALA A 57 -0.23 -8.25 20.96
CA ALA A 57 -1.51 -8.72 21.46
C ALA A 57 -2.13 -9.78 20.55
N VAL A 58 -2.10 -9.59 19.24
CA VAL A 58 -2.56 -10.58 18.24
C VAL A 58 -1.73 -11.86 18.31
N PHE A 59 -0.41 -11.75 18.47
CA PHE A 59 0.47 -12.91 18.68
C PHE A 59 0.07 -13.70 19.93
N ILE A 60 -0.11 -13.01 21.08
CA ILE A 60 -0.54 -13.67 22.32
C ILE A 60 -1.88 -14.37 22.12
N LEU A 61 -2.86 -13.70 21.50
CA LEU A 61 -4.16 -14.31 21.19
C LEU A 61 -4.02 -15.52 20.25
N SER A 62 -3.13 -15.47 19.28
CA SER A 62 -2.90 -16.58 18.34
C SER A 62 -2.32 -17.82 19.04
N VAL A 63 -1.52 -17.62 20.08
CA VAL A 63 -0.98 -18.72 20.92
C VAL A 63 -2.07 -19.29 21.84
N LEU A 64 -2.82 -18.39 22.50
CA LEU A 64 -3.86 -18.79 23.47
C LEU A 64 -5.08 -19.45 22.81
N LEU A 65 -5.45 -18.99 21.61
CA LEU A 65 -6.64 -19.41 20.87
C LEU A 65 -6.29 -20.24 19.63
N LYS A 66 -5.17 -20.96 19.66
CA LYS A 66 -4.59 -21.67 18.52
C LYS A 66 -5.61 -22.53 17.75
N ASP A 67 -6.49 -23.22 18.45
CA ASP A 67 -7.49 -24.14 17.87
C ASP A 67 -8.73 -23.42 17.31
N HIS A 68 -8.85 -22.10 17.57
CA HIS A 68 -10.01 -21.27 17.17
C HIS A 68 -9.61 -20.20 16.14
N MET A 69 -8.32 -20.02 15.89
CA MET A 69 -7.83 -19.04 14.91
C MET A 69 -7.44 -19.74 13.60
N TYR A 70 -7.87 -19.16 12.53
CA TYR A 70 -7.40 -19.58 11.21
C TYR A 70 -5.96 -19.11 10.97
N PRO A 71 -5.16 -19.77 10.12
CA PRO A 71 -3.79 -19.37 9.83
C PRO A 71 -3.73 -17.99 9.19
N PHE A 72 -2.67 -17.23 9.51
CA PHE A 72 -2.40 -15.95 8.89
C PHE A 72 -2.00 -16.11 7.43
N ASN A 73 -2.26 -15.09 6.61
CA ASN A 73 -1.72 -15.00 5.26
C ASN A 73 -0.18 -14.81 5.28
N SER A 74 0.45 -14.81 4.11
CA SER A 74 1.90 -14.85 3.98
C SER A 74 2.63 -13.69 4.65
N LEU A 75 2.17 -12.44 4.47
CA LEU A 75 2.77 -11.29 5.13
C LEU A 75 2.37 -11.20 6.61
N GLY A 76 1.11 -11.46 6.95
CA GLY A 76 0.64 -11.50 8.33
C GLY A 76 1.41 -12.51 9.17
N ALA A 77 1.72 -13.70 8.61
CA ALA A 77 2.51 -14.72 9.28
C ALA A 77 3.93 -14.26 9.62
N LEU A 78 4.53 -13.33 8.85
CA LEU A 78 5.84 -12.77 9.18
C LEU A 78 5.81 -11.89 10.43
N PHE A 79 4.72 -11.15 10.63
CA PHE A 79 4.55 -10.30 11.81
C PHE A 79 4.31 -11.08 13.09
N VAL A 80 3.60 -12.20 13.04
CA VAL A 80 3.31 -13.05 14.21
C VAL A 80 4.38 -14.12 14.47
N ARG A 81 5.58 -13.99 13.90
CA ARG A 81 6.73 -14.84 14.28
C ARG A 81 7.34 -14.40 15.60
N THR A 82 7.81 -15.35 16.39
CA THR A 82 8.43 -15.06 17.68
C THR A 82 9.61 -14.08 17.55
N GLU A 83 10.44 -14.22 16.50
CA GLU A 83 11.58 -13.36 16.25
C GLU A 83 11.14 -11.89 16.01
N THR A 84 10.07 -11.70 15.21
CA THR A 84 9.51 -10.38 14.92
C THR A 84 8.96 -9.75 16.20
N VAL A 85 8.19 -10.50 16.98
CA VAL A 85 7.60 -10.04 18.24
C VAL A 85 8.67 -9.65 19.27
N VAL A 86 9.79 -10.40 19.32
CA VAL A 86 10.93 -10.03 20.19
C VAL A 86 11.55 -8.70 19.76
N LEU A 87 11.74 -8.49 18.44
CA LEU A 87 12.26 -7.22 17.92
C LEU A 87 11.32 -6.04 18.22
N GLU A 88 10.00 -6.24 18.07
CA GLU A 88 9.00 -5.24 18.40
C GLU A 88 8.99 -4.89 19.89
N PHE A 89 9.14 -5.89 20.74
CA PHE A 89 9.25 -5.66 22.20
C PHE A 89 10.53 -4.88 22.54
N ILE A 90 11.66 -5.22 21.94
CA ILE A 90 12.91 -4.45 22.11
C ILE A 90 12.69 -3.00 21.64
N PHE A 91 12.03 -2.79 20.49
CA PHE A 91 11.70 -1.44 20.03
C PHE A 91 10.86 -0.67 21.07
N LEU A 92 9.83 -1.30 21.64
CA LEU A 92 9.00 -0.67 22.67
C LEU A 92 9.84 -0.26 23.90
N CYS A 93 10.77 -1.11 24.36
CA CYS A 93 11.67 -0.78 25.45
C CYS A 93 12.55 0.44 25.10
N ILE A 94 13.15 0.46 23.91
CA ILE A 94 13.96 1.60 23.43
C ILE A 94 13.09 2.86 23.35
N PHE A 95 11.88 2.76 22.81
CA PHE A 95 10.92 3.86 22.71
C PHE A 95 10.62 4.49 24.08
N PHE A 96 10.34 3.69 25.12
CA PHE A 96 10.11 4.20 26.47
C PHE A 96 11.33 4.93 27.03
N VAL A 97 12.54 4.42 26.79
CA VAL A 97 13.79 5.10 27.19
C VAL A 97 13.96 6.42 26.44
N MET A 98 13.69 6.43 25.13
CA MET A 98 13.77 7.63 24.30
C MET A 98 12.77 8.70 24.72
N GLN A 99 11.54 8.34 25.06
CA GLN A 99 10.54 9.29 25.58
C GLN A 99 10.98 9.98 26.87
N LYS A 100 11.65 9.24 27.77
CA LYS A 100 12.11 9.78 29.07
C LYS A 100 13.39 10.59 28.99
N LYS A 101 14.31 10.23 28.09
CA LYS A 101 15.67 10.79 28.02
C LYS A 101 15.95 11.53 26.70
N GLY A 102 15.04 11.47 25.73
CA GLY A 102 15.27 11.97 24.40
C GLY A 102 15.40 13.49 24.37
N ASN A 103 16.49 13.96 23.80
CA ASN A 103 16.71 15.36 23.47
C ASN A 103 16.71 15.45 21.93
N PHE A 104 15.56 15.75 21.35
CA PHE A 104 15.34 15.79 19.90
C PHE A 104 15.51 17.22 19.37
N THR A 105 16.75 17.71 19.38
CA THR A 105 17.06 19.03 18.83
C THR A 105 16.74 19.09 17.32
N LYS A 106 16.40 20.27 16.82
CA LYS A 106 16.13 20.50 15.38
C LYS A 106 17.26 19.97 14.48
N GLU A 107 18.51 20.13 14.90
CA GLU A 107 19.68 19.66 14.17
C GLU A 107 19.71 18.13 14.06
N ARG A 108 19.42 17.41 15.17
CA ARG A 108 19.35 15.92 15.18
C ARG A 108 18.22 15.42 14.30
N LEU A 109 17.05 16.04 14.38
CA LEU A 109 15.90 15.69 13.55
C LEU A 109 16.22 15.94 12.06
N TRP A 110 16.82 17.07 11.72
CA TRP A 110 17.22 17.34 10.33
C TRP A 110 18.23 16.32 9.79
N LYS A 111 19.25 15.96 10.58
CA LYS A 111 20.21 14.91 10.21
C LYS A 111 19.51 13.57 10.05
N GLY A 112 18.59 13.23 10.95
CA GLY A 112 17.76 12.03 10.88
C GLY A 112 16.91 11.97 9.61
N GLN A 113 16.22 13.05 9.25
CA GLN A 113 15.42 13.16 8.03
C GLN A 113 16.28 12.97 6.77
N LYS A 114 17.44 13.63 6.70
CA LYS A 114 18.36 13.49 5.58
C LYS A 114 18.86 12.05 5.44
N MET A 115 19.27 11.44 6.54
CA MET A 115 19.72 10.04 6.56
C MET A 115 18.58 9.09 6.15
N TYR A 116 17.37 9.24 6.73
CA TYR A 116 16.20 8.46 6.38
C TYR A 116 15.89 8.55 4.88
N LYS A 117 15.88 9.78 4.32
CA LYS A 117 15.66 10.01 2.88
C LYS A 117 16.67 9.24 2.02
N ILE A 118 17.97 9.36 2.33
CA ILE A 118 19.02 8.68 1.59
C ILE A 118 18.84 7.16 1.68
N THR A 119 18.61 6.63 2.89
CA THR A 119 18.39 5.20 3.12
C THR A 119 17.17 4.70 2.31
N MET A 120 16.06 5.44 2.29
CA MET A 120 14.88 5.05 1.51
C MET A 120 15.15 5.01 0.01
N PHE A 121 15.88 6.00 -0.54
CA PHE A 121 16.22 5.98 -1.96
C PHE A 121 17.18 4.82 -2.30
N VAL A 122 18.15 4.54 -1.44
CA VAL A 122 19.06 3.39 -1.62
C VAL A 122 18.29 2.08 -1.56
N LEU A 123 17.43 1.89 -0.55
CA LEU A 123 16.62 0.68 -0.43
C LEU A 123 15.65 0.50 -1.60
N LEU A 124 15.03 1.58 -2.06
CA LEU A 124 14.16 1.54 -3.25
C LEU A 124 14.95 1.16 -4.50
N GLY A 125 16.14 1.75 -4.70
CA GLY A 125 17.02 1.40 -5.81
C GLY A 125 17.45 -0.06 -5.77
N LEU A 126 17.88 -0.55 -4.61
CA LEU A 126 18.23 -1.95 -4.41
C LEU A 126 17.04 -2.89 -4.64
N PHE A 127 15.85 -2.51 -4.18
CA PHE A 127 14.62 -3.27 -4.41
C PHE A 127 14.28 -3.37 -5.90
N VAL A 128 14.37 -2.25 -6.63
CA VAL A 128 14.14 -2.25 -8.10
C VAL A 128 15.15 -3.16 -8.80
N VAL A 129 16.44 -3.04 -8.48
CA VAL A 129 17.48 -3.91 -9.05
C VAL A 129 17.22 -5.38 -8.70
N PHE A 130 16.83 -5.66 -7.47
CA PHE A 130 16.49 -7.01 -7.02
C PHE A 130 15.30 -7.59 -7.80
N VAL A 131 14.19 -6.83 -7.96
CA VAL A 131 13.03 -7.27 -8.73
C VAL A 131 13.38 -7.49 -10.20
N LEU A 132 14.19 -6.61 -10.80
CA LEU A 132 14.68 -6.80 -12.17
C LEU A 132 15.53 -8.08 -12.28
N ALA A 133 16.44 -8.30 -11.35
CA ALA A 133 17.27 -9.51 -11.33
C ALA A 133 16.43 -10.79 -11.19
N LEU A 134 15.40 -10.78 -10.31
CA LEU A 134 14.47 -11.90 -10.19
C LEU A 134 13.74 -12.19 -11.51
N ASN A 135 13.28 -11.16 -12.21
CA ASN A 135 12.52 -11.34 -13.45
C ASN A 135 13.39 -11.78 -14.64
N PHE A 136 14.61 -11.25 -14.75
CA PHE A 136 15.46 -11.51 -15.93
C PHE A 136 16.48 -12.64 -15.75
N ALA A 137 16.90 -12.92 -14.52
CA ALA A 137 17.99 -13.88 -14.29
C ALA A 137 17.62 -15.06 -13.39
N PHE A 138 16.62 -14.94 -12.52
CA PHE A 138 16.35 -15.92 -11.46
C PHE A 138 14.89 -16.39 -11.39
N SER A 139 14.04 -16.09 -12.38
CA SER A 139 12.61 -16.40 -12.36
C SER A 139 12.31 -17.89 -12.08
N GLU A 140 13.04 -18.80 -12.73
CA GLU A 140 12.87 -20.25 -12.55
C GLU A 140 13.33 -20.74 -11.17
N ARG A 141 14.35 -20.10 -10.57
CA ARG A 141 14.93 -20.53 -9.28
C ARG A 141 14.07 -20.18 -8.08
N VAL A 142 13.16 -19.22 -8.23
CA VAL A 142 12.31 -18.75 -7.13
C VAL A 142 10.88 -19.30 -7.20
N GLU A 143 10.60 -20.15 -8.19
CA GLU A 143 9.30 -20.80 -8.32
C GLU A 143 8.94 -21.58 -7.04
N GLY A 144 7.69 -21.43 -6.58
CA GLY A 144 7.23 -22.07 -5.33
C GLY A 144 7.69 -21.37 -4.03
N THR A 145 8.48 -20.30 -4.11
CA THR A 145 8.86 -19.50 -2.93
C THR A 145 8.01 -18.22 -2.81
N LEU A 146 8.11 -17.51 -1.67
CA LEU A 146 7.48 -16.20 -1.51
C LEU A 146 7.96 -15.17 -2.54
N LEU A 147 9.18 -15.32 -3.06
CA LEU A 147 9.77 -14.43 -4.06
C LEU A 147 9.11 -14.59 -5.44
N SER A 148 8.44 -15.69 -5.71
CA SER A 148 7.69 -15.89 -6.96
C SER A 148 6.59 -14.83 -7.14
N ASN A 149 6.06 -14.25 -6.04
CA ASN A 149 5.11 -13.14 -6.10
C ASN A 149 5.69 -11.82 -6.65
N LEU A 150 7.03 -11.72 -6.79
CA LEU A 150 7.72 -10.58 -7.38
C LEU A 150 8.13 -10.83 -8.84
N VAL A 151 7.90 -12.03 -9.35
CA VAL A 151 8.17 -12.40 -10.74
C VAL A 151 6.88 -12.25 -11.57
N LEU A 152 6.92 -11.44 -12.62
CA LEU A 152 5.79 -11.23 -13.51
C LEU A 152 5.55 -12.46 -14.41
N ASN A 153 4.75 -13.38 -13.90
CA ASN A 153 4.31 -14.59 -14.58
C ASN A 153 2.85 -14.90 -14.24
N ASP A 154 2.28 -15.94 -14.84
CA ASP A 154 0.88 -16.33 -14.63
C ASP A 154 0.54 -16.62 -13.15
N ALA A 155 1.47 -17.10 -12.35
CA ALA A 155 1.26 -17.47 -10.95
C ALA A 155 1.39 -16.29 -9.97
N MET A 156 1.96 -15.15 -10.39
CA MET A 156 2.17 -13.98 -9.55
C MET A 156 0.90 -13.57 -8.81
N GLY A 157 1.01 -13.37 -7.48
CA GLY A 157 -0.07 -12.82 -6.67
C GLY A 157 -1.39 -13.62 -6.75
N SER A 158 -1.30 -14.95 -6.77
CA SER A 158 -2.47 -15.85 -6.88
C SER A 158 -3.27 -15.65 -8.18
N GLY A 159 -2.58 -15.48 -9.31
CA GLY A 159 -3.17 -15.32 -10.64
C GLY A 159 -3.31 -13.86 -11.12
N ARG A 160 -2.96 -12.86 -10.29
CA ARG A 160 -2.96 -11.45 -10.74
C ARG A 160 -2.05 -11.24 -11.95
N GLY A 161 -0.86 -11.84 -11.96
CA GLY A 161 0.07 -11.75 -13.09
C GLY A 161 -0.56 -12.26 -14.39
N TYR A 162 -1.30 -13.37 -14.33
CA TYR A 162 -2.06 -13.88 -15.47
C TYR A 162 -2.99 -12.81 -16.05
N VAL A 163 -3.80 -12.20 -15.18
CA VAL A 163 -4.77 -11.18 -15.59
C VAL A 163 -4.07 -9.93 -16.11
N TRP A 164 -3.00 -9.47 -15.45
CA TRP A 164 -2.27 -8.26 -15.86
C TRP A 164 -1.62 -8.40 -17.22
N ILE A 165 -0.98 -9.55 -17.50
CA ILE A 165 -0.31 -9.82 -18.79
C ILE A 165 -1.35 -9.83 -19.93
N ARG A 166 -2.48 -10.55 -19.73
CA ARG A 166 -3.53 -10.63 -20.77
C ARG A 166 -4.24 -9.30 -20.95
N THR A 167 -4.52 -8.60 -19.86
CA THR A 167 -5.14 -7.27 -19.92
C THR A 167 -4.25 -6.28 -20.67
N GLY A 168 -2.96 -6.23 -20.34
CA GLY A 168 -2.01 -5.34 -21.01
C GLY A 168 -1.86 -5.68 -22.51
N GLY A 169 -1.69 -6.96 -22.83
CA GLY A 169 -1.59 -7.40 -24.23
C GLY A 169 -2.84 -7.04 -25.05
N ARG A 170 -4.03 -7.43 -24.54
CA ARG A 170 -5.29 -7.12 -25.26
C ARG A 170 -5.56 -5.62 -25.37
N PHE A 171 -5.18 -4.82 -24.36
CA PHE A 171 -5.34 -3.36 -24.44
C PHE A 171 -4.55 -2.76 -25.58
N LEU A 172 -3.34 -3.23 -25.84
CA LEU A 172 -2.51 -2.77 -26.95
C LEU A 172 -3.08 -3.15 -28.33
N ASP A 173 -3.85 -4.24 -28.40
CA ASP A 173 -4.51 -4.71 -29.64
C ASP A 173 -5.86 -4.01 -29.89
N LEU A 174 -6.35 -3.17 -28.98
CA LEU A 174 -7.60 -2.44 -29.17
C LEU A 174 -7.51 -1.40 -30.29
N PRO A 175 -8.63 -1.09 -30.97
CA PRO A 175 -8.73 0.08 -31.83
C PRO A 175 -8.31 1.36 -31.09
N PHE A 176 -7.66 2.28 -31.79
CA PHE A 176 -7.11 3.52 -31.20
C PHE A 176 -8.11 4.30 -30.34
N LEU A 177 -9.37 4.42 -30.76
CA LEU A 177 -10.41 5.10 -29.98
C LEU A 177 -10.71 4.39 -28.66
N ASN A 178 -10.66 3.05 -28.64
CA ASN A 178 -10.83 2.29 -27.39
C ASN A 178 -9.60 2.38 -26.49
N GLN A 179 -8.40 2.52 -27.04
CA GLN A 179 -7.22 2.83 -26.21
C GLN A 179 -7.33 4.22 -25.58
N LEU A 180 -7.88 5.21 -26.29
CA LEU A 180 -8.06 6.56 -25.75
C LEU A 180 -9.20 6.65 -24.72
N PHE A 181 -10.37 6.05 -24.98
CA PHE A 181 -11.60 6.25 -24.21
C PHE A 181 -12.08 5.00 -23.46
N GLY A 182 -11.39 3.88 -23.61
CA GLY A 182 -11.72 2.59 -22.99
C GLY A 182 -12.85 1.84 -23.68
N CYS A 183 -13.27 0.76 -23.04
CA CYS A 183 -14.34 -0.13 -23.51
C CYS A 183 -15.67 0.11 -22.78
N GLY A 184 -15.72 1.06 -21.84
CA GLY A 184 -16.89 1.39 -21.06
C GLY A 184 -16.87 0.84 -19.63
N LEU A 185 -17.70 1.39 -18.76
CA LEU A 185 -17.82 0.96 -17.38
C LEU A 185 -18.37 -0.47 -17.32
N GLY A 186 -17.78 -1.29 -16.45
CA GLY A 186 -18.20 -2.69 -16.25
C GLY A 186 -17.75 -3.67 -17.35
N CYS A 187 -17.04 -3.21 -18.38
CA CYS A 187 -16.63 -4.04 -19.51
C CYS A 187 -15.54 -5.08 -19.19
N PHE A 188 -14.90 -5.02 -18.00
CA PHE A 188 -13.72 -5.84 -17.72
C PHE A 188 -13.99 -7.34 -17.85
N TYR A 189 -15.15 -7.81 -17.41
CA TYR A 189 -15.52 -9.21 -17.55
C TYR A 189 -15.51 -9.65 -19.02
N ASP A 190 -16.19 -8.91 -19.90
CA ASP A 190 -16.22 -9.21 -21.33
C ASP A 190 -14.84 -9.03 -21.97
N PHE A 191 -14.05 -8.12 -21.44
CA PHE A 191 -12.69 -7.87 -21.86
C PHE A 191 -11.77 -9.05 -21.59
N ILE A 192 -11.89 -9.74 -20.46
CA ILE A 192 -11.04 -10.89 -20.10
C ILE A 192 -11.68 -12.24 -20.50
N ASN A 193 -12.95 -12.25 -20.87
CA ASN A 193 -13.73 -13.46 -21.19
C ASN A 193 -13.09 -14.41 -22.23
N PRO A 194 -12.34 -13.99 -23.25
CA PRO A 194 -11.66 -14.91 -24.17
C PRO A 194 -10.74 -15.94 -23.49
N TRP A 195 -10.32 -15.69 -22.25
CA TRP A 195 -9.50 -16.61 -21.46
C TRP A 195 -10.28 -17.30 -20.34
N TYR A 196 -11.63 -17.30 -20.40
CA TYR A 196 -12.48 -17.88 -19.37
C TYR A 196 -12.11 -19.34 -19.03
N ASP A 197 -12.09 -20.19 -20.06
CA ASP A 197 -11.81 -21.63 -19.88
C ASP A 197 -10.40 -21.88 -19.34
N ASP A 198 -9.40 -21.10 -19.79
CA ASP A 198 -8.02 -21.19 -19.32
C ASP A 198 -7.91 -20.72 -17.85
N MET A 199 -8.64 -19.67 -17.44
CA MET A 199 -8.71 -19.23 -16.04
C MET A 199 -9.32 -20.32 -15.14
N VAL A 200 -10.44 -20.91 -15.56
CA VAL A 200 -11.08 -21.98 -14.80
C VAL A 200 -10.16 -23.20 -14.70
N ALA A 201 -9.50 -23.57 -15.80
CA ALA A 201 -8.59 -24.72 -15.81
C ALA A 201 -7.36 -24.50 -14.92
N LYS A 202 -6.78 -23.29 -14.91
CA LYS A 202 -5.54 -22.97 -14.16
C LYS A 202 -5.78 -22.64 -12.69
N PHE A 203 -6.85 -21.91 -12.40
CA PHE A 203 -7.07 -21.31 -11.06
C PHE A 203 -8.33 -21.81 -10.38
N GLY A 204 -9.19 -22.57 -11.05
CA GLY A 204 -10.50 -22.99 -10.54
C GLY A 204 -11.48 -21.82 -10.31
N ALA A 205 -11.16 -20.64 -10.85
CA ALA A 205 -11.89 -19.39 -10.63
C ALA A 205 -11.80 -18.47 -11.85
N VAL A 206 -12.70 -17.50 -11.92
CA VAL A 206 -12.72 -16.45 -12.94
C VAL A 206 -12.45 -15.11 -12.28
N PHE A 207 -11.63 -14.27 -12.92
CA PHE A 207 -11.33 -12.93 -12.45
C PHE A 207 -12.31 -11.94 -13.10
N TYR A 208 -13.07 -11.21 -12.26
CA TYR A 208 -14.04 -10.20 -12.69
C TYR A 208 -13.46 -8.79 -12.73
N ASP A 209 -12.27 -8.61 -12.20
CA ASP A 209 -11.50 -7.36 -12.18
C ASP A 209 -10.00 -7.67 -12.18
N PRO A 210 -9.13 -6.71 -12.56
CA PRO A 210 -7.70 -6.95 -12.66
C PRO A 210 -6.97 -6.94 -11.30
N HIS A 211 -7.65 -6.68 -10.18
CA HIS A 211 -7.00 -6.39 -8.89
C HIS A 211 -5.88 -5.35 -9.00
N ASN A 212 -6.13 -4.32 -9.81
CA ASN A 212 -5.23 -3.20 -10.07
C ASN A 212 -6.04 -2.02 -10.60
N ASP A 213 -6.12 -0.93 -9.85
CA ASP A 213 -6.91 0.25 -10.21
C ASP A 213 -6.45 0.89 -11.53
N PHE A 214 -5.13 0.89 -11.77
CA PHE A 214 -4.60 1.47 -13.00
C PHE A 214 -5.11 0.70 -14.23
N LEU A 215 -5.03 -0.62 -14.22
CA LEU A 215 -5.52 -1.46 -15.31
C LEU A 215 -7.04 -1.39 -15.43
N GLN A 216 -7.75 -1.31 -14.31
CA GLN A 216 -9.21 -1.19 -14.31
C GLN A 216 -9.65 0.12 -14.98
N VAL A 217 -9.07 1.25 -14.59
CA VAL A 217 -9.35 2.56 -15.19
C VAL A 217 -8.91 2.57 -16.66
N LEU A 218 -7.74 1.99 -16.97
CA LEU A 218 -7.22 1.93 -18.34
C LEU A 218 -8.17 1.18 -19.29
N VAL A 219 -8.69 0.02 -18.90
CA VAL A 219 -9.62 -0.76 -19.73
C VAL A 219 -10.97 -0.08 -19.85
N THR A 220 -11.49 0.48 -18.75
CA THR A 220 -12.85 1.03 -18.74
C THR A 220 -12.95 2.43 -19.34
N THR A 221 -11.96 3.30 -19.14
CA THR A 221 -12.01 4.72 -19.53
C THR A 221 -10.83 5.17 -20.41
N GLY A 222 -9.93 4.25 -20.74
CA GLY A 222 -8.79 4.51 -21.61
C GLY A 222 -7.72 5.42 -21.01
N ILE A 223 -6.77 5.81 -21.86
CA ILE A 223 -5.65 6.69 -21.48
C ILE A 223 -6.18 8.04 -20.95
N VAL A 224 -7.23 8.59 -21.56
CA VAL A 224 -7.82 9.87 -21.13
C VAL A 224 -8.36 9.76 -19.70
N GLY A 225 -9.04 8.67 -19.37
CA GLY A 225 -9.54 8.42 -18.03
C GLY A 225 -8.41 8.21 -17.02
N VAL A 226 -7.35 7.49 -17.37
CA VAL A 226 -6.15 7.33 -16.52
C VAL A 226 -5.52 8.68 -16.20
N VAL A 227 -5.28 9.51 -17.22
CA VAL A 227 -4.70 10.85 -17.02
C VAL A 227 -5.61 11.73 -16.17
N GLY A 228 -6.92 11.71 -16.41
CA GLY A 228 -7.90 12.49 -15.63
C GLY A 228 -7.97 12.03 -14.18
N PHE A 229 -8.20 10.74 -13.94
CA PHE A 229 -8.39 10.20 -12.60
C PHE A 229 -7.13 10.29 -11.73
N PHE A 230 -6.02 9.74 -12.21
CA PHE A 230 -4.77 9.78 -11.44
C PHE A 230 -4.17 11.19 -11.43
N GLY A 231 -4.34 11.98 -12.50
CA GLY A 231 -3.94 13.38 -12.55
C GLY A 231 -4.62 14.22 -11.46
N MET A 232 -5.92 14.04 -11.23
CA MET A 232 -6.66 14.69 -10.15
C MET A 232 -6.10 14.31 -8.76
N ILE A 233 -5.82 13.03 -8.53
CA ILE A 233 -5.24 12.55 -7.26
C ILE A 233 -3.85 13.16 -7.06
N LEU A 234 -2.98 13.06 -8.06
CA LEU A 234 -1.60 13.58 -7.99
C LEU A 234 -1.57 15.10 -7.84
N HIS A 235 -2.48 15.83 -8.51
CA HIS A 235 -2.63 17.28 -8.34
C HIS A 235 -2.99 17.64 -6.88
N THR A 236 -4.01 16.96 -6.33
CA THR A 236 -4.42 17.16 -4.93
C THR A 236 -3.29 16.83 -3.95
N MET A 237 -2.56 15.74 -4.18
CA MET A 237 -1.38 15.39 -3.38
C MET A 237 -0.29 16.48 -3.42
N ALA A 238 0.02 16.98 -4.61
CA ALA A 238 1.02 18.03 -4.77
C ALA A 238 0.60 19.34 -4.08
N ALA A 239 -0.68 19.72 -4.20
CA ALA A 239 -1.22 20.89 -3.52
C ALA A 239 -1.23 20.71 -1.99
N ALA A 240 -1.67 19.56 -1.49
CA ALA A 240 -1.65 19.23 -0.08
C ALA A 240 -0.21 19.27 0.50
N LEU A 241 0.75 18.73 -0.24
CA LEU A 241 2.16 18.74 0.17
C LEU A 241 2.73 20.19 0.28
N LYS A 242 2.32 21.09 -0.61
CA LYS A 242 2.74 22.51 -0.54
C LYS A 242 2.14 23.21 0.68
N LYS A 243 0.85 22.95 1.00
CA LYS A 243 0.11 23.62 2.09
C LYS A 243 0.25 22.92 3.47
N ARG A 244 0.93 21.77 3.56
CA ARG A 244 1.05 20.95 4.79
C ARG A 244 1.58 21.68 6.02
N LYS A 245 2.42 22.71 5.82
CA LYS A 245 2.99 23.50 6.92
C LYS A 245 1.96 24.43 7.56
N ASN A 246 0.92 24.79 6.85
CA ASN A 246 -0.12 25.69 7.33
C ASN A 246 -1.18 24.92 8.17
N GLN A 247 -1.47 23.69 7.79
CA GLN A 247 -2.43 22.84 8.50
C GLN A 247 -2.01 21.37 8.42
N GLU A 248 -1.97 20.69 9.57
CA GLU A 248 -1.62 19.25 9.68
C GLU A 248 -2.57 18.35 8.85
N MET A 249 -3.80 18.79 8.62
CA MET A 249 -4.79 18.09 7.80
C MET A 249 -4.29 17.80 6.39
N PHE A 250 -3.55 18.74 5.77
CA PHE A 250 -3.04 18.54 4.41
C PHE A 250 -1.96 17.44 4.34
N LEU A 251 -1.19 17.26 5.42
CA LEU A 251 -0.27 16.12 5.51
C LEU A 251 -1.04 14.80 5.58
N ALA A 252 -2.12 14.75 6.35
CA ALA A 252 -2.97 13.56 6.43
C ALA A 252 -3.60 13.23 5.07
N VAL A 253 -4.10 14.23 4.34
CA VAL A 253 -4.62 14.07 2.97
C VAL A 253 -3.56 13.47 2.04
N PHE A 254 -2.34 14.01 2.06
CA PHE A 254 -1.24 13.50 1.24
C PHE A 254 -0.95 12.03 1.55
N ILE A 255 -0.83 11.66 2.84
CA ILE A 255 -0.52 10.28 3.27
C ILE A 255 -1.65 9.32 2.89
N LEU A 256 -2.92 9.72 3.09
CA LEU A 256 -4.08 8.90 2.72
C LEU A 256 -4.16 8.65 1.21
N LEU A 257 -3.92 9.67 0.38
CA LEU A 257 -3.90 9.51 -1.07
C LEU A 257 -2.73 8.65 -1.53
N ALA A 258 -1.55 8.77 -0.90
CA ALA A 258 -0.42 7.89 -1.18
C ALA A 258 -0.72 6.42 -0.82
N ALA A 259 -1.38 6.19 0.32
CA ALA A 259 -1.84 4.87 0.73
C ALA A 259 -2.88 4.28 -0.25
N TYR A 260 -3.84 5.10 -0.70
CA TYR A 260 -4.82 4.72 -1.71
C TYR A 260 -4.14 4.27 -3.02
N LEU A 261 -3.20 5.07 -3.54
CA LEU A 261 -2.47 4.72 -4.76
C LEU A 261 -1.67 3.42 -4.60
N ALA A 262 -1.01 3.23 -3.45
CA ALA A 262 -0.25 2.01 -3.18
C ALA A 262 -1.15 0.76 -3.11
N GLN A 263 -2.32 0.88 -2.50
CA GLN A 263 -3.31 -0.20 -2.45
C GLN A 263 -3.86 -0.49 -3.86
N GLY A 264 -4.15 0.54 -4.64
CA GLY A 264 -4.68 0.43 -6.00
C GLY A 264 -3.74 -0.26 -6.99
N LEU A 265 -2.43 -0.34 -6.70
CA LEU A 265 -1.49 -1.11 -7.52
C LEU A 265 -1.68 -2.63 -7.40
N ILE A 266 -2.27 -3.12 -6.30
CA ILE A 266 -2.40 -4.55 -6.00
C ILE A 266 -3.82 -4.98 -5.68
N ASN A 267 -4.77 -4.05 -5.70
CA ASN A 267 -6.20 -4.29 -5.53
C ASN A 267 -7.01 -3.35 -6.42
N SER A 268 -8.26 -3.73 -6.69
CA SER A 268 -9.21 -2.86 -7.36
C SER A 268 -9.99 -2.00 -6.37
N TYR A 269 -10.46 -0.85 -6.83
CA TYR A 269 -11.35 0.02 -6.07
C TYR A 269 -12.65 -0.72 -5.70
N THR A 270 -13.25 -0.30 -4.61
CA THR A 270 -14.51 -0.86 -4.14
C THR A 270 -15.59 0.22 -4.05
N ILE A 271 -16.85 -0.23 -4.05
CA ILE A 271 -17.99 0.67 -3.83
C ILE A 271 -17.94 1.39 -2.47
N PHE A 272 -17.14 0.89 -1.53
CA PHE A 272 -16.96 1.51 -0.20
C PHE A 272 -15.82 2.52 -0.19
N SER A 273 -14.69 2.23 -0.84
CA SER A 273 -13.50 3.11 -0.82
C SER A 273 -13.62 4.30 -1.77
N THR A 274 -14.25 4.12 -2.93
CA THR A 274 -14.33 5.14 -3.97
C THR A 274 -15.12 6.38 -3.53
N PRO A 275 -16.31 6.30 -2.91
CA PRO A 275 -17.00 7.49 -2.40
C PRO A 275 -16.19 8.25 -1.36
N ILE A 276 -15.49 7.54 -0.46
CA ILE A 276 -14.62 8.16 0.55
C ILE A 276 -13.48 8.93 -0.11
N LEU A 277 -12.86 8.37 -1.15
CA LEU A 277 -11.83 9.04 -1.94
C LEU A 277 -12.35 10.37 -2.50
N PHE A 278 -13.52 10.37 -3.18
CA PHE A 278 -14.06 11.59 -3.78
C PHE A 278 -14.47 12.64 -2.73
N ILE A 279 -15.00 12.22 -1.59
CA ILE A 279 -15.28 13.12 -0.45
C ILE A 279 -13.96 13.74 0.04
N LEU A 280 -12.92 12.93 0.23
CA LEU A 280 -11.59 13.41 0.66
C LEU A 280 -11.00 14.41 -0.33
N LEU A 281 -11.07 14.11 -1.63
CA LEU A 281 -10.61 15.01 -2.69
C LEU A 281 -11.39 16.32 -2.70
N GLY A 282 -12.72 16.27 -2.59
CA GLY A 282 -13.58 17.44 -2.55
C GLY A 282 -13.29 18.34 -1.35
N LEU A 283 -13.25 17.78 -0.14
CA LEU A 283 -12.93 18.50 1.09
C LEU A 283 -11.53 19.12 1.06
N ALA A 284 -10.54 18.36 0.59
CA ALA A 284 -9.17 18.85 0.48
C ALA A 284 -9.06 20.04 -0.48
N ASN A 285 -9.65 19.95 -1.68
CA ASN A 285 -9.60 21.03 -2.67
C ASN A 285 -10.39 22.26 -2.24
N SER A 286 -11.57 22.10 -1.60
CA SER A 286 -12.34 23.22 -1.04
C SER A 286 -11.55 23.95 0.05
N SER A 287 -10.93 23.21 0.98
CA SER A 287 -10.11 23.81 2.05
C SER A 287 -8.85 24.49 1.51
N MET A 288 -8.28 24.00 0.41
CA MET A 288 -7.13 24.63 -0.24
C MET A 288 -7.47 25.94 -0.95
N GLY A 289 -8.68 26.06 -1.53
CA GLY A 289 -9.14 27.29 -2.18
C GLY A 289 -9.43 28.44 -1.21
N ASN A 290 -9.76 28.14 0.04
CA ASN A 290 -10.08 29.14 1.06
C ASN A 290 -8.84 29.71 1.79
N THR A 291 -7.64 29.28 1.46
CA THR A 291 -6.39 29.67 2.13
C THR A 291 -5.49 30.59 1.26
N ASP A 292 -5.99 31.03 0.12
CA ASP A 292 -5.39 32.07 -0.71
C ASP A 292 -6.10 33.40 -0.37
#